data_d39c2bb30359511e009463ec399b47a4
#
_entry.id   d39c2bb30359511e009463ec399b47a4
#
_cell.length_a   1.000
_cell.length_b   1.000
_cell.length_c   1.000
_cell.angle_alpha   90.00
_cell.angle_beta   90.00
_cell.angle_gamma   90.00
#
_symmetry.space_group_name_H-M   'P 1'
#
loop_
_entity.id
_entity.type
_entity.pdbx_description
1 polymer ?
#
loop_
_entity_poly.entity_id
_entity_poly.type
_entity_poly.pdbx_seq_one_letter_code
_entity_poly.pdbx_strand_id
1 'polypeptide(L)'
;KNIIKAKKEFGEDVPISEHPNIRSAEACYKSSSMAVELAKKYNTRLHVFHISTEKEIALFDNKLPLKEKRITAEVCIHHLWFDESKYTEKGTFIKWNPAVKKASDKEALLQALKDNKLDVIASDHAPHTLEEKSNPYFNAPSGGPLVQHALPAMLAFVNQKKISIEKVVEKMCHNPAICFKVENRGFIREGYFADLVLVDLDKP
;
A
#
# COMPACT_ATOMS: atom_id res chain seq x y z
N LYS A 1 -4.76 -11.86 -19.27
CA LYS A 1 -3.76 -12.52 -20.14
C LYS A 1 -2.73 -13.28 -19.32
N ASN A 2 -2.07 -12.67 -18.34
CA ASN A 2 -1.01 -13.29 -17.52
C ASN A 2 -1.48 -14.55 -16.78
N ILE A 3 -2.65 -14.50 -16.14
CA ILE A 3 -3.20 -15.64 -15.42
C ILE A 3 -3.50 -16.84 -16.35
N ILE A 4 -3.96 -16.57 -17.58
CA ILE A 4 -4.19 -17.61 -18.59
C ILE A 4 -2.87 -18.24 -19.01
N LYS A 5 -1.82 -17.41 -19.17
CA LYS A 5 -0.47 -17.89 -19.47
C LYS A 5 0.06 -18.78 -18.36
N ALA A 6 -0.02 -18.33 -17.10
CA ALA A 6 0.43 -19.10 -15.95
C ALA A 6 -0.33 -20.43 -15.82
N LYS A 7 -1.66 -20.42 -15.99
CA LYS A 7 -2.46 -21.65 -15.96
C LYS A 7 -2.09 -22.63 -17.08
N LYS A 8 -1.75 -22.12 -18.26
CA LYS A 8 -1.28 -22.95 -19.39
C LYS A 8 0.10 -23.57 -19.13
N GLU A 9 0.97 -22.85 -18.44
CA GLU A 9 2.35 -23.27 -18.16
C GLU A 9 2.46 -24.21 -16.97
N PHE A 10 1.75 -23.92 -15.88
CA PHE A 10 1.83 -24.63 -14.59
C PHE A 10 0.58 -25.46 -14.23
N GLY A 11 -0.48 -25.43 -15.06
CA GLY A 11 -1.75 -26.09 -14.73
C GLY A 11 -2.46 -25.43 -13.55
N GLU A 12 -2.96 -26.25 -12.62
CA GLU A 12 -3.61 -25.75 -11.38
C GLU A 12 -2.58 -25.45 -10.26
N ASP A 13 -1.34 -25.95 -10.36
CA ASP A 13 -0.29 -25.83 -9.35
C ASP A 13 0.65 -24.65 -9.61
N VAL A 14 0.08 -23.47 -9.85
CA VAL A 14 0.86 -22.25 -10.05
C VAL A 14 1.65 -21.91 -8.79
N PRO A 15 2.99 -21.81 -8.87
CA PRO A 15 3.79 -21.39 -7.72
C PRO A 15 3.44 -19.97 -7.29
N ILE A 16 3.39 -19.73 -5.99
CA ILE A 16 3.10 -18.38 -5.45
C ILE A 16 4.13 -17.33 -5.90
N SER A 17 5.36 -17.73 -6.18
CA SER A 17 6.41 -16.89 -6.72
C SER A 17 6.06 -16.27 -8.09
N GLU A 18 5.11 -16.87 -8.83
CA GLU A 18 4.58 -16.30 -10.07
C GLU A 18 3.57 -15.17 -9.86
N HIS A 19 3.14 -14.94 -8.63
CA HIS A 19 2.14 -13.91 -8.33
C HIS A 19 2.52 -12.51 -8.83
N PRO A 20 3.76 -12.00 -8.65
CA PRO A 20 4.18 -10.71 -9.20
C PRO A 20 4.27 -10.69 -10.74
N ASN A 21 4.42 -11.83 -11.42
CA ASN A 21 4.36 -11.94 -12.87
C ASN A 21 2.91 -11.92 -13.38
N ILE A 22 2.01 -12.58 -12.65
CA ILE A 22 0.57 -12.60 -12.95
C ILE A 22 -0.06 -11.23 -12.69
N ARG A 23 0.18 -10.65 -11.54
CA ARG A 23 -0.23 -9.29 -11.13
C ARG A 23 0.92 -8.30 -11.37
N SER A 24 1.32 -8.19 -12.64
CA SER A 24 2.58 -7.56 -13.02
C SER A 24 2.60 -6.04 -12.81
N ALA A 25 3.81 -5.50 -12.67
CA ALA A 25 4.06 -4.06 -12.60
C ALA A 25 3.49 -3.31 -13.81
N GLU A 26 3.56 -3.92 -15.00
CA GLU A 26 2.98 -3.34 -16.22
C GLU A 26 1.45 -3.25 -16.15
N ALA A 27 0.79 -4.27 -15.58
CA ALA A 27 -0.66 -4.25 -15.41
C ALA A 27 -1.09 -3.16 -14.41
N CYS A 28 -0.36 -3.00 -13.31
CA CYS A 28 -0.59 -1.93 -12.34
C CYS A 28 -0.42 -0.56 -13.00
N TYR A 29 0.73 -0.31 -13.64
CA TYR A 29 1.00 0.96 -14.31
C TYR A 29 -0.05 1.30 -15.37
N LYS A 30 -0.46 0.34 -16.20
CA LYS A 30 -1.48 0.56 -17.22
C LYS A 30 -2.82 0.97 -16.63
N SER A 31 -3.22 0.38 -15.51
CA SER A 31 -4.46 0.73 -14.81
C SER A 31 -4.36 2.11 -14.18
N SER A 32 -3.30 2.36 -13.42
CA SER A 32 -3.10 3.63 -12.70
C SER A 32 -2.92 4.81 -13.66
N SER A 33 -2.13 4.63 -14.75
CA SER A 33 -1.92 5.70 -15.75
C SER A 33 -3.22 6.08 -16.45
N MET A 34 -4.03 5.10 -16.85
CA MET A 34 -5.33 5.36 -17.47
C MET A 34 -6.26 6.16 -16.53
N ALA A 35 -6.33 5.77 -15.24
CA ALA A 35 -7.14 6.48 -14.27
C ALA A 35 -6.67 7.92 -14.06
N VAL A 36 -5.35 8.12 -13.94
CA VAL A 36 -4.72 9.45 -13.79
C VAL A 36 -4.95 10.32 -15.03
N GLU A 37 -4.80 9.77 -16.23
CA GLU A 37 -5.07 10.48 -17.49
C GLU A 37 -6.53 10.94 -17.57
N LEU A 38 -7.48 10.07 -17.24
CA LEU A 38 -8.90 10.43 -17.22
C LEU A 38 -9.20 11.50 -16.17
N ALA A 39 -8.62 11.38 -14.96
CA ALA A 39 -8.79 12.36 -13.90
C ALA A 39 -8.25 13.74 -14.32
N LYS A 40 -7.09 13.80 -14.98
CA LYS A 40 -6.53 15.03 -15.54
C LYS A 40 -7.42 15.61 -16.64
N LYS A 41 -7.86 14.77 -17.58
CA LYS A 41 -8.70 15.19 -18.72
C LYS A 41 -10.02 15.81 -18.28
N TYR A 42 -10.66 15.24 -17.28
CA TYR A 42 -11.97 15.70 -16.81
C TYR A 42 -11.90 16.50 -15.51
N ASN A 43 -10.71 16.88 -15.04
CA ASN A 43 -10.47 17.61 -13.80
C ASN A 43 -11.18 16.98 -12.59
N THR A 44 -11.19 15.64 -12.51
CA THR A 44 -11.86 14.86 -11.48
C THR A 44 -10.93 14.64 -10.28
N ARG A 45 -11.45 14.64 -9.07
CA ARG A 45 -10.70 14.18 -7.90
C ARG A 45 -10.53 12.66 -7.99
N LEU A 46 -9.29 12.22 -7.78
CA LEU A 46 -8.92 10.81 -7.79
C LEU A 46 -8.00 10.51 -6.60
N HIS A 47 -8.27 9.42 -5.91
CA HIS A 47 -7.32 8.80 -4.99
C HIS A 47 -6.99 7.41 -5.50
N VAL A 48 -5.71 7.15 -5.79
CA VAL A 48 -5.26 5.85 -6.31
C VAL A 48 -4.81 4.98 -5.15
N PHE A 49 -5.48 3.84 -4.98
CA PHE A 49 -5.21 2.89 -3.90
C PHE A 49 -3.94 2.10 -4.15
N HIS A 50 -3.28 1.68 -3.07
CA HIS A 50 -2.26 0.63 -2.98
C HIS A 50 -1.21 0.65 -4.11
N ILE A 51 -0.54 1.78 -4.32
CA ILE A 51 0.60 1.85 -5.24
C ILE A 51 1.66 0.82 -4.82
N SER A 52 2.12 0.03 -5.77
CA SER A 52 2.94 -1.15 -5.49
C SER A 52 4.23 -1.24 -6.31
N THR A 53 4.50 -0.25 -7.18
CA THR A 53 5.68 -0.27 -8.05
C THR A 53 6.34 1.10 -8.16
N GLU A 54 7.67 1.10 -8.36
CA GLU A 54 8.46 2.29 -8.67
C GLU A 54 7.92 3.01 -9.91
N LYS A 55 7.55 2.23 -10.94
CA LYS A 55 7.04 2.76 -12.21
C LYS A 55 5.80 3.63 -12.04
N GLU A 56 4.90 3.28 -11.12
CA GLU A 56 3.68 4.03 -10.85
C GLU A 56 3.94 5.37 -10.16
N ILE A 57 5.05 5.50 -9.41
CA ILE A 57 5.40 6.74 -8.67
C ILE A 57 5.53 7.94 -9.61
N ALA A 58 5.96 7.73 -10.85
CA ALA A 58 6.08 8.78 -11.86
C ALA A 58 4.75 9.46 -12.23
N LEU A 59 3.61 8.85 -11.87
CA LEU A 59 2.28 9.42 -12.11
C LEU A 59 1.90 10.52 -11.10
N PHE A 60 2.63 10.60 -9.97
CA PHE A 60 2.33 11.47 -8.85
C PHE A 60 3.46 12.47 -8.60
N ASP A 61 3.09 13.63 -8.10
CA ASP A 61 4.05 14.68 -7.78
C ASP A 61 3.77 15.33 -6.41
N ASN A 62 4.72 16.15 -5.96
CA ASN A 62 4.66 16.89 -4.69
C ASN A 62 4.68 18.42 -4.89
N LYS A 63 4.26 18.90 -6.07
CA LYS A 63 4.31 20.30 -6.44
C LYS A 63 3.29 21.16 -5.71
N LEU A 64 2.17 20.56 -5.34
CA LEU A 64 1.08 21.25 -4.65
C LEU A 64 0.97 20.75 -3.20
N PRO A 65 0.55 21.62 -2.26
CA PRO A 65 0.12 21.18 -0.94
C PRO A 65 -1.02 20.16 -1.04
N LEU A 66 -1.08 19.19 -0.12
CA LEU A 66 -2.06 18.11 -0.18
C LEU A 66 -3.51 18.57 -0.36
N LYS A 67 -3.90 19.67 0.31
CA LYS A 67 -5.26 20.23 0.22
C LYS A 67 -5.64 20.69 -1.19
N GLU A 68 -4.65 21.01 -2.01
CA GLU A 68 -4.81 21.51 -3.38
C GLU A 68 -4.69 20.39 -4.41
N LYS A 69 -4.10 19.24 -4.03
CA LYS A 69 -3.99 18.07 -4.91
C LYS A 69 -5.38 17.54 -5.29
N ARG A 70 -5.60 17.37 -6.57
CA ARG A 70 -6.79 16.68 -7.08
C ARG A 70 -6.55 15.18 -7.29
N ILE A 71 -5.30 14.80 -7.49
CA ILE A 71 -4.86 13.41 -7.63
C ILE A 71 -3.94 13.10 -6.46
N THR A 72 -4.34 12.15 -5.64
CA THR A 72 -3.61 11.66 -4.48
C THR A 72 -3.43 10.15 -4.58
N ALA A 73 -2.50 9.60 -3.82
CA ALA A 73 -2.23 8.16 -3.84
C ALA A 73 -1.82 7.64 -2.45
N GLU A 74 -2.04 6.37 -2.26
CA GLU A 74 -1.62 5.66 -1.05
C GLU A 74 -0.67 4.50 -1.34
N VAL A 75 0.09 4.14 -0.32
CA VAL A 75 0.85 2.90 -0.27
C VAL A 75 0.40 2.08 0.93
N CYS A 76 0.24 0.78 0.75
CA CYS A 76 -0.15 -0.09 1.86
C CYS A 76 1.07 -0.63 2.59
N ILE A 77 0.90 -0.86 3.89
CA ILE A 77 1.98 -1.31 4.77
C ILE A 77 2.68 -2.58 4.28
N HIS A 78 1.96 -3.53 3.69
CA HIS A 78 2.55 -4.76 3.17
C HIS A 78 3.48 -4.53 1.98
N HIS A 79 3.23 -3.52 1.15
CA HIS A 79 4.13 -3.13 0.06
C HIS A 79 5.39 -2.39 0.56
N LEU A 80 5.36 -1.80 1.75
CA LEU A 80 6.53 -1.22 2.42
C LEU A 80 7.33 -2.28 3.20
N TRP A 81 6.68 -3.36 3.65
CA TRP A 81 7.27 -4.36 4.53
C TRP A 81 7.87 -5.55 3.78
N PHE A 82 7.11 -6.14 2.86
CA PHE A 82 7.47 -7.34 2.10
C PHE A 82 8.01 -6.99 0.71
N ASP A 83 8.79 -7.91 0.17
CA ASP A 83 9.15 -7.99 -1.25
C ASP A 83 9.04 -9.45 -1.74
N GLU A 84 9.22 -9.66 -3.06
CA GLU A 84 9.00 -10.95 -3.69
C GLU A 84 9.87 -12.10 -3.17
N SER A 85 11.02 -11.79 -2.52
CA SER A 85 11.88 -12.81 -1.90
C SER A 85 11.16 -13.58 -0.78
N LYS A 86 10.10 -13.01 -0.21
CA LYS A 86 9.35 -13.61 0.88
C LYS A 86 8.31 -14.63 0.45
N TYR A 87 8.03 -14.76 -0.84
CA TYR A 87 7.07 -15.76 -1.30
C TYR A 87 7.48 -17.20 -0.98
N THR A 88 8.77 -17.52 -1.05
CA THR A 88 9.27 -18.86 -0.71
C THR A 88 9.04 -19.20 0.77
N GLU A 89 9.21 -18.22 1.66
CA GLU A 89 9.04 -18.40 3.11
C GLU A 89 7.56 -18.35 3.54
N LYS A 90 6.82 -17.40 3.00
CA LYS A 90 5.47 -17.04 3.48
C LYS A 90 4.34 -17.66 2.63
N GLY A 91 4.64 -18.16 1.46
CA GLY A 91 3.63 -18.78 0.60
C GLY A 91 2.47 -17.85 0.25
N THR A 92 1.29 -18.42 0.20
CA THR A 92 0.02 -17.72 -0.09
C THR A 92 -0.42 -16.77 1.02
N PHE A 93 0.19 -16.82 2.21
CA PHE A 93 -0.11 -15.85 3.29
C PHE A 93 0.19 -14.42 2.90
N ILE A 94 1.16 -14.18 2.00
CA ILE A 94 1.47 -12.85 1.47
C ILE A 94 0.93 -12.63 0.04
N LYS A 95 -0.12 -13.34 -0.34
CA LYS A 95 -0.84 -13.09 -1.58
C LYS A 95 -1.78 -11.89 -1.41
N TRP A 96 -1.46 -10.77 -2.04
CA TRP A 96 -2.26 -9.53 -2.14
C TRP A 96 -2.48 -9.11 -3.58
N ASN A 97 -3.47 -8.30 -3.82
CA ASN A 97 -3.71 -7.61 -5.08
C ASN A 97 -3.76 -6.09 -4.83
N PRO A 98 -2.74 -5.35 -5.29
CA PRO A 98 -1.57 -5.76 -6.08
C PRO A 98 -0.61 -6.69 -5.34
N ALA A 99 0.14 -7.50 -6.12
CA ALA A 99 1.20 -8.34 -5.56
C ALA A 99 2.31 -7.51 -4.91
N VAL A 100 2.96 -8.00 -3.86
CA VAL A 100 4.28 -7.51 -3.47
C VAL A 100 5.28 -7.87 -4.57
N LYS A 101 6.23 -6.99 -4.83
CA LYS A 101 7.13 -7.10 -5.98
C LYS A 101 8.60 -6.99 -5.55
N LYS A 102 9.46 -6.39 -6.36
CA LYS A 102 10.91 -6.31 -6.12
C LYS A 102 11.25 -5.51 -4.86
N ALA A 103 12.40 -5.80 -4.27
CA ALA A 103 12.95 -4.99 -3.18
C ALA A 103 13.15 -3.53 -3.61
N SER A 104 13.55 -3.28 -4.86
CA SER A 104 13.66 -1.91 -5.40
C SER A 104 12.33 -1.17 -5.42
N ASP A 105 11.22 -1.84 -5.74
CA ASP A 105 9.88 -1.22 -5.65
C ASP A 105 9.57 -0.79 -4.22
N LYS A 106 9.81 -1.67 -3.24
CA LYS A 106 9.62 -1.38 -1.82
C LYS A 106 10.41 -0.15 -1.35
N GLU A 107 11.69 -0.07 -1.72
CA GLU A 107 12.56 1.05 -1.38
C GLU A 107 12.09 2.36 -2.03
N ALA A 108 11.75 2.30 -3.32
CA ALA A 108 11.22 3.45 -4.06
C ALA A 108 9.89 3.96 -3.47
N LEU A 109 8.99 3.06 -3.06
CA LEU A 109 7.72 3.42 -2.41
C LEU A 109 7.95 4.15 -1.08
N LEU A 110 8.87 3.65 -0.24
CA LEU A 110 9.21 4.31 1.02
C LEU A 110 9.83 5.70 0.78
N GLN A 111 10.68 5.84 -0.23
CA GLN A 111 11.25 7.14 -0.59
C GLN A 111 10.18 8.10 -1.12
N ALA A 112 9.29 7.64 -2.00
CA ALA A 112 8.19 8.44 -2.54
C ALA A 112 7.21 8.92 -1.45
N LEU A 113 7.01 8.11 -0.42
CA LEU A 113 6.23 8.49 0.76
C LEU A 113 6.90 9.64 1.54
N LYS A 114 8.22 9.55 1.78
CA LYS A 114 9.02 10.60 2.44
C LYS A 114 9.02 11.89 1.63
N ASP A 115 9.08 11.78 0.30
CA ASP A 115 9.10 12.90 -0.65
C ASP A 115 7.73 13.52 -0.91
N ASN A 116 6.66 13.06 -0.25
CA ASN A 116 5.28 13.53 -0.44
C ASN A 116 4.71 13.31 -1.87
N LYS A 117 5.26 12.39 -2.63
CA LYS A 117 4.66 11.91 -3.89
C LYS A 117 3.50 10.97 -3.60
N LEU A 118 3.65 10.11 -2.59
CA LEU A 118 2.58 9.30 -2.02
C LEU A 118 2.07 9.98 -0.74
N ASP A 119 0.76 10.06 -0.60
CA ASP A 119 0.10 10.95 0.36
C ASP A 119 -0.33 10.24 1.64
N VAL A 120 -0.70 8.98 1.57
CA VAL A 120 -1.32 8.22 2.67
C VAL A 120 -0.64 6.86 2.84
N ILE A 121 -0.56 6.38 4.08
CA ILE A 121 -0.27 4.99 4.41
C ILE A 121 -1.59 4.31 4.75
N ALA A 122 -1.90 3.21 4.05
CA ALA A 122 -3.10 2.42 4.24
C ALA A 122 -2.80 0.99 4.69
N SER A 123 -3.79 0.28 5.19
CA SER A 123 -3.67 -1.13 5.58
C SER A 123 -4.12 -2.11 4.50
N ASP A 124 -5.08 -1.73 3.68
CA ASP A 124 -5.80 -2.65 2.77
C ASP A 124 -6.25 -3.91 3.53
N HIS A 125 -6.93 -3.68 4.67
CA HIS A 125 -7.34 -4.74 5.58
C HIS A 125 -8.42 -5.62 4.93
N ALA A 126 -8.03 -6.81 4.50
CA ALA A 126 -8.89 -7.82 3.91
C ALA A 126 -8.61 -9.18 4.58
N PRO A 127 -9.18 -9.44 5.77
CA PRO A 127 -8.86 -10.62 6.57
C PRO A 127 -9.43 -11.89 5.96
N HIS A 128 -8.64 -12.96 6.04
CA HIS A 128 -9.03 -14.32 5.68
C HIS A 128 -8.50 -15.28 6.74
N THR A 129 -9.15 -16.42 6.88
CA THR A 129 -8.71 -17.46 7.82
C THR A 129 -7.39 -18.10 7.39
N LEU A 130 -6.67 -18.71 8.33
CA LEU A 130 -5.45 -19.44 8.01
C LEU A 130 -5.74 -20.58 7.05
N GLU A 131 -6.88 -21.27 7.20
CA GLU A 131 -7.31 -22.35 6.33
C GLU A 131 -7.50 -21.87 4.89
N GLU A 132 -8.24 -20.77 4.68
CA GLU A 132 -8.43 -20.17 3.37
C GLU A 132 -7.10 -19.77 2.72
N LYS A 133 -6.21 -19.16 3.48
CA LYS A 133 -4.90 -18.72 3.01
C LYS A 133 -3.94 -19.87 2.72
N SER A 134 -4.14 -21.05 3.30
CA SER A 134 -3.31 -22.25 3.08
C SER A 134 -3.64 -23.01 1.80
N ASN A 135 -4.67 -22.60 1.07
CA ASN A 135 -5.06 -23.23 -0.19
C ASN A 135 -4.03 -23.02 -1.31
N PRO A 136 -4.06 -23.85 -2.37
CA PRO A 136 -3.30 -23.64 -3.60
C PRO A 136 -3.59 -22.27 -4.22
N TYR A 137 -2.70 -21.83 -5.11
CA TYR A 137 -2.68 -20.47 -5.65
C TYR A 137 -4.06 -19.94 -6.11
N PHE A 138 -4.80 -20.70 -6.89
CA PHE A 138 -6.09 -20.23 -7.42
C PHE A 138 -7.19 -20.13 -6.36
N ASN A 139 -7.13 -20.93 -5.32
CA ASN A 139 -8.13 -21.03 -4.28
C ASN A 139 -7.80 -20.13 -3.07
N ALA A 140 -6.51 -19.87 -2.81
CA ALA A 140 -6.12 -18.95 -1.75
C ALA A 140 -6.59 -17.52 -2.06
N PRO A 141 -7.37 -16.87 -1.18
CA PRO A 141 -7.81 -15.49 -1.39
C PRO A 141 -6.64 -14.50 -1.29
N SER A 142 -6.79 -13.36 -1.95
CA SER A 142 -5.84 -12.23 -1.81
C SER A 142 -6.30 -11.31 -0.70
N GLY A 143 -5.40 -10.93 0.20
CA GLY A 143 -5.68 -10.07 1.35
C GLY A 143 -4.98 -10.53 2.62
N GLY A 144 -5.04 -9.72 3.66
CA GLY A 144 -4.48 -10.02 4.97
C GLY A 144 -5.04 -9.13 6.08
N PRO A 145 -4.95 -9.56 7.36
CA PRO A 145 -5.50 -8.84 8.53
C PRO A 145 -4.55 -7.74 9.01
N LEU A 146 -4.40 -6.66 8.25
CA LEU A 146 -3.32 -5.68 8.43
C LEU A 146 -3.68 -4.46 9.31
N VAL A 147 -4.94 -4.22 9.67
CA VAL A 147 -5.32 -3.04 10.45
C VAL A 147 -4.57 -2.96 11.78
N GLN A 148 -4.44 -4.08 12.50
CA GLN A 148 -3.72 -4.16 13.77
C GLN A 148 -2.21 -3.94 13.59
N HIS A 149 -1.65 -4.33 12.45
CA HIS A 149 -0.20 -4.36 12.22
C HIS A 149 0.34 -3.09 11.57
N ALA A 150 -0.53 -2.22 11.04
CA ALA A 150 -0.10 -1.06 10.26
C ALA A 150 0.74 -0.08 11.11
N LEU A 151 0.23 0.32 12.28
CA LEU A 151 0.96 1.24 13.16
C LEU A 151 2.24 0.60 13.73
N PRO A 152 2.21 -0.61 14.34
CA PRO A 152 3.42 -1.25 14.85
C PRO A 152 4.52 -1.40 13.79
N ALA A 153 4.18 -1.76 12.57
CA ALA A 153 5.16 -1.89 11.49
C ALA A 153 5.79 -0.53 11.11
N MET A 154 5.01 0.55 11.08
CA MET A 154 5.56 1.89 10.83
C MET A 154 6.42 2.39 12.00
N LEU A 155 6.06 2.07 13.25
CA LEU A 155 6.89 2.37 14.41
C LEU A 155 8.21 1.58 14.40
N ALA A 156 8.20 0.33 13.93
CA ALA A 156 9.43 -0.41 13.69
C ALA A 156 10.34 0.28 12.66
N PHE A 157 9.77 0.90 11.62
CA PHE A 157 10.55 1.71 10.67
C PHE A 157 11.09 3.01 11.30
N VAL A 158 10.37 3.61 12.25
CA VAL A 158 10.88 4.76 13.03
C VAL A 158 12.08 4.32 13.86
N ASN A 159 12.00 3.22 14.59
CA ASN A 159 13.10 2.67 15.39
C ASN A 159 14.32 2.30 14.53
N GLN A 160 14.08 1.84 13.29
CA GLN A 160 15.13 1.60 12.29
C GLN A 160 15.66 2.87 11.61
N LYS A 161 15.17 4.07 12.00
CA LYS A 161 15.52 5.37 11.41
C LYS A 161 15.27 5.47 9.91
N LYS A 162 14.32 4.71 9.39
CA LYS A 162 13.92 4.72 7.97
C LYS A 162 12.94 5.84 7.64
N ILE A 163 12.16 6.26 8.64
CA ILE A 163 11.16 7.33 8.54
C ILE A 163 11.05 8.02 9.91
N SER A 164 10.69 9.31 9.95
CA SER A 164 10.46 10.00 11.23
C SER A 164 9.04 9.74 11.76
N ILE A 165 8.86 9.89 13.08
CA ILE A 165 7.54 9.73 13.71
C ILE A 165 6.54 10.77 13.20
N GLU A 166 7.00 12.01 12.96
CA GLU A 166 6.17 13.09 12.43
C GLU A 166 5.64 12.71 11.04
N LYS A 167 6.48 12.09 10.21
CA LYS A 167 6.08 11.63 8.88
C LYS A 167 5.06 10.48 8.96
N VAL A 168 5.19 9.59 9.93
CA VAL A 168 4.19 8.54 10.18
C VAL A 168 2.86 9.16 10.59
N VAL A 169 2.86 10.11 11.53
CA VAL A 169 1.64 10.83 11.95
C VAL A 169 1.03 11.59 10.78
N GLU A 170 1.85 12.30 10.00
CA GLU A 170 1.38 12.99 8.78
C GLU A 170 0.64 12.01 7.85
N LYS A 171 1.25 10.86 7.55
CA LYS A 171 0.75 9.92 6.53
C LYS A 171 -0.38 9.00 7.00
N MET A 172 -0.50 8.75 8.30
CA MET A 172 -1.52 7.86 8.86
C MET A 172 -2.68 8.60 9.55
N CYS A 173 -2.50 9.88 9.92
CA CYS A 173 -3.51 10.66 10.64
C CYS A 173 -3.94 11.91 9.88
N HIS A 174 -3.01 12.84 9.65
CA HIS A 174 -3.32 14.16 9.04
C HIS A 174 -3.82 14.01 7.61
N ASN A 175 -3.05 13.31 6.78
CA ASN A 175 -3.32 13.19 5.36
C ASN A 175 -4.60 12.42 5.04
N PRO A 176 -4.92 11.27 5.69
CA PRO A 176 -6.21 10.64 5.53
C PRO A 176 -7.39 11.56 5.85
N ALA A 177 -7.29 12.32 6.96
CA ALA A 177 -8.35 13.26 7.34
C ALA A 177 -8.54 14.35 6.27
N ILE A 178 -7.46 14.85 5.69
CA ILE A 178 -7.50 15.85 4.60
C ILE A 178 -8.04 15.24 3.30
N CYS A 179 -7.50 14.08 2.88
CA CYS A 179 -7.87 13.42 1.62
C CYS A 179 -9.34 13.02 1.58
N PHE A 180 -9.83 12.46 2.68
CA PHE A 180 -11.18 11.92 2.76
C PHE A 180 -12.17 12.86 3.45
N LYS A 181 -11.73 14.08 3.81
CA LYS A 181 -12.55 15.12 4.46
C LYS A 181 -13.21 14.60 5.75
N VAL A 182 -12.43 13.89 6.57
CA VAL A 182 -12.88 13.41 7.88
C VAL A 182 -12.92 14.58 8.85
N GLU A 183 -14.10 14.92 9.30
CA GLU A 183 -14.30 16.09 10.16
C GLU A 183 -13.85 15.82 11.60
N ASN A 184 -13.22 16.82 12.21
CA ASN A 184 -12.84 16.84 13.63
C ASN A 184 -11.97 15.65 14.07
N ARG A 185 -11.16 15.07 13.18
CA ARG A 185 -10.22 13.97 13.44
C ARG A 185 -8.89 14.19 12.72
N GLY A 186 -7.94 13.34 13.02
CA GLY A 186 -6.60 13.34 12.41
C GLY A 186 -5.63 14.38 12.98
N PHE A 187 -6.08 15.24 13.89
CA PHE A 187 -5.27 16.28 14.53
C PHE A 187 -5.64 16.39 16.01
N ILE A 188 -4.68 16.72 16.86
CA ILE A 188 -4.92 17.08 18.26
C ILE A 188 -5.23 18.59 18.30
N ARG A 189 -6.51 18.93 18.45
CA ARG A 189 -7.02 20.31 18.48
C ARG A 189 -8.23 20.41 19.40
N GLU A 190 -8.46 21.60 19.95
CA GLU A 190 -9.71 21.91 20.66
C GLU A 190 -10.93 21.70 19.77
N GLY A 191 -11.97 21.07 20.28
CA GLY A 191 -13.19 20.74 19.56
C GLY A 191 -13.11 19.49 18.66
N TYR A 192 -11.94 18.85 18.58
CA TYR A 192 -11.78 17.57 17.86
C TYR A 192 -12.07 16.39 18.78
N PHE A 193 -12.44 15.25 18.17
CA PHE A 193 -12.59 14.01 18.92
C PHE A 193 -11.25 13.55 19.51
N ALA A 194 -11.28 13.08 20.75
CA ALA A 194 -10.10 12.58 21.45
C ALA A 194 -9.81 11.11 21.10
N ASP A 195 -9.77 10.78 19.80
CA ASP A 195 -9.35 9.47 19.28
C ASP A 195 -7.81 9.43 19.31
N LEU A 196 -7.25 9.13 20.48
CA LEU A 196 -5.83 9.24 20.76
C LEU A 196 -5.19 7.86 20.94
N VAL A 197 -3.95 7.72 20.47
CA VAL A 197 -3.11 6.54 20.70
C VAL A 197 -1.87 6.97 21.49
N LEU A 198 -1.59 6.28 22.58
CA LEU A 198 -0.36 6.44 23.35
C LEU A 198 0.66 5.41 22.87
N VAL A 199 1.86 5.88 22.51
CA VAL A 199 2.92 5.04 21.93
C VAL A 199 4.15 5.08 22.83
N ASP A 200 4.71 3.90 23.13
CA ASP A 200 6.00 3.73 23.78
C ASP A 200 6.97 3.12 22.74
N LEU A 201 7.91 3.91 22.26
CA LEU A 201 8.88 3.49 21.23
C LEU A 201 9.96 2.54 21.76
N ASP A 202 10.13 2.46 23.06
CA ASP A 202 11.15 1.61 23.71
C ASP A 202 10.62 0.19 24.01
N LYS A 203 9.32 -0.03 23.79
CA LYS A 203 8.68 -1.34 23.94
C LYS A 203 8.32 -1.92 22.59
N PRO A 204 8.65 -3.21 22.36
CA PRO A 204 8.32 -3.90 21.12
C PRO A 204 6.82 -4.19 20.99
#